data_551e7cca97d1f90174dc3aa37663dea3
#
_entry.id   551e7cca97d1f90174dc3aa37663dea3
#
_cell.length_a   1.000
_cell.length_b   1.000
_cell.length_c   1.000
_cell.angle_alpha   90.00
_cell.angle_beta   90.00
_cell.angle_gamma   90.00
#
_symmetry.space_group_name_H-M   'P 1'
#
loop_
_entity.id
_entity.type
_entity.pdbx_description
1 polymer ?
#
loop_
_entity_poly.entity_id
_entity_poly.type
_entity_poly.pdbx_seq_one_letter_code
_entity_poly.pdbx_strand_id
1 'polypeptide(L)' 'MIVKKNKLFAVECQIKISAECSKTGNYCDTEEEAKEWVEDEFWIFSGEGWICVKCNEQILKNLSKIKPLINN' A
#
# COMPACT_ATOMS: atom_id res chain seq x y z
N MET A 1 -7.11 4.46 0.03
CA MET A 1 -8.57 4.52 -0.15
C MET A 1 -9.26 3.46 0.70
N ILE A 2 -10.37 3.82 1.30
CA ILE A 2 -11.13 2.88 2.13
C ILE A 2 -12.22 2.25 1.28
N VAL A 3 -12.34 0.93 1.33
CA VAL A 3 -13.41 0.23 0.65
C VAL A 3 -14.29 -0.44 1.71
N LYS A 4 -15.56 -0.59 1.39
CA LYS A 4 -16.52 -1.16 2.32
C LYS A 4 -17.22 -2.34 1.68
N LYS A 5 -17.37 -3.43 2.44
CA LYS A 5 -18.05 -4.61 1.96
C LYS A 5 -18.75 -5.29 3.14
N ASN A 6 -20.07 -5.47 3.03
CA ASN A 6 -20.85 -6.14 4.08
C ASN A 6 -20.60 -5.54 5.47
N LYS A 7 -20.62 -4.21 5.56
CA LYS A 7 -20.42 -3.47 6.80
C LYS A 7 -19.01 -3.58 7.36
N LEU A 8 -18.08 -4.11 6.57
CA LEU A 8 -16.66 -4.16 6.96
C LEU A 8 -15.88 -3.17 6.13
N PHE A 9 -14.75 -2.74 6.66
CA PHE A 9 -13.90 -1.74 6.02
C PHE A 9 -12.50 -2.29 5.80
N ALA A 10 -11.88 -1.89 4.70
CA ALA A 10 -10.49 -2.25 4.42
C ALA A 10 -9.83 -1.10 3.67
N VAL A 11 -8.49 -1.08 3.71
CA VAL A 11 -7.73 -0.09 2.96
C VAL A 11 -7.29 -0.73 1.65
N GLU A 12 -7.52 -0.04 0.55
CA GLU A 12 -7.14 -0.53 -0.76
C GLU A 12 -5.82 0.10 -1.18
N CYS A 13 -4.94 -0.71 -1.76
CA CYS A 13 -3.67 -0.20 -2.27
C CYS A 13 -3.93 0.79 -3.39
N GLN A 14 -3.32 1.97 -3.30
CA GLN A 14 -3.53 3.03 -4.25
C GLN A 14 -2.86 2.77 -5.60
N ILE A 15 -1.71 2.13 -5.59
CA ILE A 15 -0.85 2.02 -6.76
C ILE A 15 -1.12 0.78 -7.60
N LYS A 16 -1.14 -0.39 -6.96
CA LYS A 16 -1.42 -1.66 -7.63
C LYS A 16 -0.49 -1.97 -8.81
N ILE A 17 0.79 -1.63 -8.65
CA ILE A 17 1.75 -1.85 -9.74
C ILE A 17 2.50 -3.18 -9.64
N SER A 18 2.58 -3.78 -8.47
CA SER A 18 3.28 -5.03 -8.31
C SER A 18 2.39 -6.20 -8.72
N ALA A 19 2.99 -7.20 -9.36
CA ALA A 19 2.27 -8.43 -9.68
C ALA A 19 1.81 -9.13 -8.42
N GLU A 20 2.49 -8.89 -7.30
CA GLU A 20 2.14 -9.50 -6.02
C GLU A 20 1.36 -8.55 -5.12
N CYS A 21 0.84 -7.46 -5.68
CA CYS A 21 0.09 -6.48 -4.92
C CYS A 21 -1.04 -7.12 -4.13
N SER A 22 -1.14 -6.78 -2.85
CA SER A 22 -2.20 -7.30 -1.99
C SER A 22 -3.56 -6.73 -2.37
N LYS A 23 -3.59 -5.64 -3.12
CA LYS A 23 -4.78 -4.93 -3.57
C LYS A 23 -5.58 -4.34 -2.42
N THR A 24 -6.04 -5.16 -1.49
CA THR A 24 -6.86 -4.70 -0.38
C THR A 24 -6.34 -5.33 0.89
N GLY A 25 -6.33 -4.55 1.98
CA GLY A 25 -5.94 -5.08 3.27
C GLY A 25 -7.06 -5.91 3.88
N ASN A 26 -6.88 -6.26 5.15
CA ASN A 26 -7.86 -7.07 5.85
C ASN A 26 -9.13 -6.27 6.13
N TYR A 27 -10.29 -6.90 6.02
CA TYR A 27 -11.54 -6.23 6.34
C TYR A 27 -11.74 -6.21 7.85
N CYS A 28 -12.05 -5.03 8.38
CA CYS A 28 -12.19 -4.82 9.82
C CYS A 28 -13.53 -4.16 10.11
N ASP A 29 -13.92 -4.15 11.37
CA ASP A 29 -15.22 -3.61 11.75
C ASP A 29 -15.30 -2.09 11.60
N THR A 30 -14.19 -1.39 11.71
CA THR A 30 -14.17 0.07 11.58
C THR A 30 -13.05 0.51 10.66
N GLU A 31 -13.16 1.75 10.16
CA GLU A 31 -12.11 2.32 9.32
C GLU A 31 -10.81 2.48 10.08
N GLU A 32 -10.90 2.83 11.37
CA GLU A 32 -9.71 3.00 12.18
C GLU A 32 -8.95 1.70 12.31
N GLU A 33 -9.67 0.60 12.53
CA GLU A 33 -9.03 -0.71 12.62
C GLU A 33 -8.39 -1.10 11.30
N ALA A 34 -9.05 -0.77 10.19
CA ALA A 34 -8.49 -1.07 8.87
C ALA A 34 -7.18 -0.32 8.67
N LYS A 35 -7.13 0.95 9.08
CA LYS A 35 -5.91 1.74 8.96
C LYS A 35 -4.80 1.20 9.87
N GLU A 36 -5.16 0.82 11.08
CA GLU A 36 -4.19 0.24 12.00
C GLU A 36 -3.61 -1.05 11.44
N TRP A 37 -4.46 -1.84 10.80
CA TRP A 37 -3.99 -3.10 10.22
C TRP A 37 -2.91 -2.87 9.17
N VAL A 38 -3.14 -1.90 8.25
CA VAL A 38 -2.15 -1.66 7.21
C VAL A 38 -0.87 -1.04 7.79
N GLU A 39 -0.99 -0.23 8.83
CA GLU A 39 0.19 0.31 9.49
C GLU A 39 1.01 -0.81 10.11
N ASP A 40 0.35 -1.76 10.76
CA ASP A 40 1.04 -2.90 11.35
C ASP A 40 1.69 -3.79 10.30
N GLU A 41 1.13 -3.80 9.08
CA GLU A 41 1.66 -4.59 7.98
C GLU A 41 2.67 -3.80 7.15
N PHE A 42 3.08 -2.64 7.65
CA PHE A 42 4.12 -1.82 7.03
C PHE A 42 3.74 -1.22 5.68
N TRP A 43 2.46 -1.01 5.43
CA TRP A 43 2.04 -0.25 4.26
C TRP A 43 2.48 1.20 4.46
N ILE A 44 2.71 1.91 3.37
CA ILE A 44 3.19 3.28 3.39
C ILE A 44 2.06 4.23 3.01
N PHE A 45 1.89 5.30 3.79
CA PHE A 45 0.90 6.31 3.46
C PHE A 45 1.55 7.35 2.56
N SER A 46 0.97 7.55 1.37
CA SER A 46 1.55 8.45 0.36
C SER A 46 1.09 9.89 0.50
N GLY A 47 0.17 10.16 1.41
CA GLY A 47 -0.45 11.47 1.52
C GLY A 47 -1.84 11.49 0.91
N GLU A 48 -2.09 10.63 -0.06
CA GLU A 48 -3.40 10.52 -0.70
C GLU A 48 -4.02 9.15 -0.47
N GLY A 49 -3.23 8.18 -0.14
CA GLY A 49 -3.72 6.83 0.07
C GLY A 49 -2.60 5.93 0.54
N TRP A 50 -2.89 4.66 0.66
CA TRP A 50 -1.94 3.69 1.19
C TRP A 50 -1.36 2.84 0.07
N ILE A 51 -0.10 2.46 0.23
CA ILE A 51 0.62 1.62 -0.73
C ILE A 51 1.04 0.37 -0.01
N CYS A 52 0.67 -0.79 -0.53
CA CYS A 52 1.00 -2.05 0.12
C CYS A 52 2.51 -2.33 0.04
N VAL A 53 2.97 -3.25 0.87
CA VAL A 53 4.40 -3.56 0.97
C VAL A 53 4.96 -3.96 -0.39
N LYS A 54 4.27 -4.80 -1.12
CA LYS A 54 4.78 -5.29 -2.41
C LYS A 54 4.88 -4.18 -3.44
N CYS A 55 3.90 -3.28 -3.48
CA CYS A 55 3.97 -2.16 -4.40
C CYS A 55 5.07 -1.19 -4.00
N ASN A 56 5.26 -0.97 -2.69
CA ASN A 56 6.36 -0.14 -2.23
C ASN A 56 7.70 -0.72 -2.62
N GLU A 57 7.87 -2.03 -2.50
CA GLU A 57 9.08 -2.70 -2.94
C GLU A 57 9.30 -2.51 -4.43
N GLN A 58 8.23 -2.58 -5.21
CA GLN A 58 8.32 -2.40 -6.65
C GLN A 58 8.75 -0.98 -7.00
N ILE A 59 8.23 0.01 -6.28
CA ILE A 59 8.64 1.40 -6.48
C ILE A 59 10.12 1.55 -6.22
N LEU A 60 10.62 0.97 -5.13
CA LEU A 60 12.02 1.05 -4.80
C LEU A 60 12.89 0.39 -5.85
N LYS A 61 12.46 -0.75 -6.37
CA LYS A 61 13.18 -1.41 -7.45
C LYS A 61 13.23 -0.55 -8.71
N ASN A 62 12.12 0.09 -9.03
CA ASN A 62 12.07 0.95 -10.19
C ASN A 62 13.02 2.15 -10.04
N LEU A 63 13.06 2.73 -8.85
CA LEU A 63 13.98 3.83 -8.60
C LEU A 63 15.42 3.39 -8.71
N SER A 64 15.71 2.18 -8.23
CA SER A 64 17.09 1.64 -8.35
C SER A 64 17.51 1.49 -9.79
N LYS A 65 16.57 1.16 -10.66
CA LYS A 65 16.90 0.97 -12.08
C LYS A 65 17.21 2.29 -12.78
N ILE A 66 16.70 3.38 -12.26
CA ILE A 66 16.91 4.67 -12.91
C ILE A 66 18.30 5.20 -12.71
N LYS A 67 19.07 4.66 -11.84
CA LYS A 67 20.45 5.06 -11.62
C LYS A 67 20.61 6.56 -11.47
N PRO A 68 20.88 7.02 -10.30
CA PRO A 68 21.13 8.45 -10.13
C PRO A 68 22.39 8.82 -10.91
N LEU A 69 22.42 9.98 -11.41
CA LEU A 69 23.52 10.48 -12.17
C LEU A 69 24.81 10.49 -11.40
N ILE A 70 24.67 10.45 -10.21
CA ILE A 70 25.83 10.44 -9.40
C ILE A 70 26.48 9.15 -9.36
N ASN A 71 26.33 8.76 -9.58
CA ASN A 71 26.97 7.88 -9.41
C ASN A 71 27.74 7.43 -9.47
N ASN A 72 27.98 7.68 -9.33
CA ASN A 72 28.75 7.46 -9.38
C ASN A 72 29.09 7.07 -9.16
#